data_72b15a6b473af5875ba9c5d6e5a3ac31
#
_entry.id   72b15a6b473af5875ba9c5d6e5a3ac31
#
_cell.length_a   1.000
_cell.length_b   1.000
_cell.length_c   1.000
_cell.angle_alpha   90.00
_cell.angle_beta   90.00
_cell.angle_gamma   90.00
#
_symmetry.space_group_name_H-M   'P 1'
#
loop_
_entity.id
_entity.type
_entity.pdbx_description
1 polymer ?
#
loop_
_entity_poly.entity_id
_entity_poly.type
_entity_poly.pdbx_seq_one_letter_code
_entity_poly.pdbx_strand_id
1 'polypeptide(L)'
;MKTLGRVNGIISNIVIVKADGAVGQNEICYVYCGDTRMMAEVIKVIGDEAYVQVYDSTRGLKIGDKVEFVGHMLEATLAPGLLSRNYDGLQNDLEKMDGLFINRGSITEPIDFEKTWEFSPLAKAGDKVTAGDW
;
A
#
# COMPACT_ATOMS: atom_id res chain seq x y z
N MET A 1 5.11 -14.12 3.31
CA MET A 1 5.68 -14.59 2.02
C MET A 1 4.94 -13.81 0.95
N LYS A 2 5.63 -13.11 0.06
CA LYS A 2 4.95 -12.30 -0.98
C LYS A 2 4.44 -13.21 -2.07
N THR A 3 3.14 -13.13 -2.38
CA THR A 3 2.53 -13.83 -3.53
C THR A 3 2.73 -12.98 -4.78
N LEU A 4 3.06 -13.62 -5.89
CA LEU A 4 3.16 -12.96 -7.20
C LEU A 4 1.93 -13.29 -8.04
N GLY A 5 1.69 -12.50 -9.06
CA GLY A 5 0.65 -12.72 -10.04
C GLY A 5 0.92 -11.99 -11.35
N ARG A 6 0.04 -12.20 -12.30
CA ARG A 6 0.08 -11.55 -13.60
C ARG A 6 -1.27 -11.03 -14.00
N VAL A 7 -1.28 -9.85 -14.63
CA VAL A 7 -2.49 -9.27 -15.19
C VAL A 7 -3.08 -10.22 -16.25
N ASN A 8 -4.33 -10.62 -16.05
CA ASN A 8 -5.10 -11.48 -16.94
C ASN A 8 -6.23 -10.73 -17.67
N GLY A 9 -6.69 -9.61 -17.11
CA GLY A 9 -7.73 -8.77 -17.71
C GLY A 9 -7.74 -7.37 -17.09
N ILE A 10 -8.27 -6.39 -17.82
CA ILE A 10 -8.37 -4.99 -17.39
C ILE A 10 -9.76 -4.46 -17.73
N ILE A 11 -10.46 -3.95 -16.71
CA ILE A 11 -11.79 -3.35 -16.85
C ILE A 11 -11.78 -2.00 -16.14
N SER A 12 -11.45 -0.94 -16.87
CA SER A 12 -11.27 0.40 -16.29
C SER A 12 -10.17 0.40 -15.22
N ASN A 13 -10.48 0.72 -13.98
CA ASN A 13 -9.55 0.67 -12.83
C ASN A 13 -9.53 -0.68 -12.10
N ILE A 14 -10.31 -1.66 -12.56
CA ILE A 14 -10.31 -3.02 -12.01
C ILE A 14 -9.42 -3.88 -12.90
N VAL A 15 -8.46 -4.54 -12.28
CA VAL A 15 -7.53 -5.45 -12.95
C VAL A 15 -7.76 -6.87 -12.43
N ILE A 16 -7.94 -7.80 -13.34
CA ILE A 16 -8.04 -9.23 -13.03
C ILE A 16 -6.63 -9.78 -13.05
N VAL A 17 -6.22 -10.37 -11.95
CA VAL A 17 -4.87 -10.89 -11.77
C VAL A 17 -4.94 -12.38 -11.51
N LYS A 18 -4.20 -13.17 -12.28
CA LYS A 18 -3.97 -14.57 -11.97
C LYS A 18 -2.84 -14.65 -10.94
N ALA A 19 -3.17 -15.13 -9.74
CA ALA A 19 -2.23 -15.23 -8.62
C ALA A 19 -1.54 -16.60 -8.60
N ASP A 20 -0.25 -16.61 -8.26
CA ASP A 20 0.57 -17.83 -8.16
C ASP A 20 0.46 -18.49 -6.76
N GLY A 21 -0.37 -17.94 -5.87
CA GLY A 21 -0.57 -18.44 -4.51
C GLY A 21 -1.81 -17.85 -3.87
N ALA A 22 -1.99 -18.09 -2.57
CA ALA A 22 -3.13 -17.59 -1.81
C ALA A 22 -3.08 -16.06 -1.70
N VAL A 23 -4.23 -15.42 -1.91
CA VAL A 23 -4.44 -13.98 -1.80
C VAL A 23 -5.70 -13.74 -0.98
N GLY A 24 -5.65 -12.79 -0.06
CA GLY A 24 -6.76 -12.39 0.78
C GLY A 24 -7.59 -11.25 0.18
N GLN A 25 -8.88 -11.18 0.53
CA GLN A 25 -9.70 -9.99 0.26
C GLN A 25 -9.19 -8.82 1.11
N ASN A 26 -9.24 -7.61 0.57
CA ASN A 26 -8.71 -6.35 1.11
C ASN A 26 -7.18 -6.32 1.25
N GLU A 27 -6.48 -7.33 0.74
CA GLU A 27 -5.02 -7.32 0.68
C GLU A 27 -4.52 -6.26 -0.29
N ILE A 28 -3.47 -5.54 0.10
CA ILE A 28 -2.80 -4.59 -0.78
C ILE A 28 -1.90 -5.32 -1.76
N CYS A 29 -1.86 -4.81 -2.97
CA CYS A 29 -0.93 -5.27 -3.99
C CYS A 29 -0.35 -4.09 -4.79
N TYR A 30 0.71 -4.36 -5.51
CA TYR A 30 1.33 -3.42 -6.43
C TYR A 30 1.27 -3.96 -7.86
N VAL A 31 0.68 -3.17 -8.75
CA VAL A 31 0.59 -3.45 -10.18
C VAL A 31 1.70 -2.67 -10.89
N TYR A 32 2.50 -3.35 -11.68
CA TYR A 32 3.63 -2.77 -12.40
C TYR A 32 3.27 -2.49 -13.84
N CYS A 33 3.46 -1.25 -14.28
CA CYS A 33 3.31 -0.81 -15.68
C CYS A 33 4.63 -0.20 -16.14
N GLY A 34 5.49 -1.00 -16.76
CA GLY A 34 6.88 -0.62 -16.99
C GLY A 34 7.59 -0.35 -15.66
N ASP A 35 8.19 0.83 -15.52
CA ASP A 35 8.88 1.25 -14.28
C ASP A 35 7.95 1.86 -13.23
N THR A 36 6.67 2.06 -13.57
CA THR A 36 5.69 2.64 -12.65
C THR A 36 5.06 1.56 -11.78
N ARG A 37 5.13 1.74 -10.46
CA ARG A 37 4.49 0.88 -9.47
C ARG A 37 3.24 1.57 -8.94
N MET A 38 2.08 0.94 -9.09
CA MET A 38 0.78 1.48 -8.68
C MET A 38 0.20 0.64 -7.55
N MET A 39 -0.27 1.29 -6.51
CA MET A 39 -0.96 0.60 -5.41
C MET A 39 -2.37 0.21 -5.84
N ALA A 40 -2.80 -0.95 -5.37
CA ALA A 40 -4.13 -1.51 -5.60
C ALA A 40 -4.58 -2.35 -4.41
N GLU A 41 -5.87 -2.58 -4.30
CA GLU A 41 -6.49 -3.40 -3.26
C GLU A 41 -7.30 -4.53 -3.88
N VAL A 42 -7.23 -5.71 -3.26
CA VAL A 42 -8.02 -6.88 -3.67
C VAL A 42 -9.46 -6.70 -3.21
N ILE A 43 -10.36 -6.49 -4.16
CA ILE A 43 -11.80 -6.33 -3.87
C ILE A 43 -12.57 -7.65 -3.90
N LYS A 44 -12.05 -8.67 -4.61
CA LYS A 44 -12.69 -9.99 -4.71
C LYS A 44 -11.68 -11.05 -5.14
N VAL A 45 -11.88 -12.27 -4.66
CA VAL A 45 -11.11 -13.45 -5.11
C VAL A 45 -12.07 -14.52 -5.60
N ILE A 46 -11.80 -15.12 -6.76
CA ILE A 46 -12.55 -16.23 -7.35
C ILE A 46 -11.55 -17.26 -7.86
N GLY A 47 -11.44 -18.39 -7.15
CA GLY A 47 -10.44 -19.40 -7.49
C GLY A 47 -9.01 -18.85 -7.36
N ASP A 48 -8.27 -18.86 -8.46
CA ASP A 48 -6.91 -18.33 -8.57
C ASP A 48 -6.87 -16.89 -9.17
N GLU A 49 -8.04 -16.29 -9.41
CA GLU A 49 -8.17 -14.92 -9.90
C GLU A 49 -8.50 -13.94 -8.78
N ALA A 50 -7.67 -12.91 -8.65
CA ALA A 50 -7.90 -11.76 -7.80
C ALA A 50 -8.37 -10.56 -8.64
N TYR A 51 -9.48 -9.96 -8.26
CA TYR A 51 -9.96 -8.69 -8.81
C TYR A 51 -9.40 -7.58 -7.94
N VAL A 52 -8.55 -6.75 -8.50
CA VAL A 52 -7.87 -5.69 -7.78
C VAL A 52 -8.31 -4.33 -8.31
N GLN A 53 -8.61 -3.41 -7.42
CA GLN A 53 -8.90 -2.02 -7.75
C GLN A 53 -7.60 -1.22 -7.67
N VAL A 54 -7.16 -0.71 -8.81
CA VAL A 54 -5.97 0.16 -8.89
C VAL A 54 -6.41 1.58 -8.52
N TYR A 55 -5.66 2.24 -7.64
CA TYR A 55 -5.95 3.61 -7.20
C TYR A 55 -5.49 4.67 -8.21
N ASP A 56 -4.62 4.29 -9.12
CA ASP A 56 -4.11 5.11 -10.21
C ASP A 56 -4.74 4.78 -11.57
N SER A 57 -4.41 5.56 -12.58
CA SER A 57 -4.80 5.28 -13.97
C SER A 57 -4.16 4.00 -14.48
N THR A 58 -4.95 3.07 -14.99
CA THR A 58 -4.50 1.81 -15.61
C THR A 58 -3.99 1.96 -17.05
N ARG A 59 -3.94 3.20 -17.59
CA ARG A 59 -3.49 3.47 -18.96
C ARG A 59 -2.11 2.89 -19.21
N GLY A 60 -1.96 2.10 -20.27
CA GLY A 60 -0.70 1.47 -20.67
C GLY A 60 -0.40 0.14 -19.98
N LEU A 61 -1.20 -0.27 -18.99
CA LEU A 61 -1.12 -1.60 -18.41
C LEU A 61 -1.49 -2.66 -19.45
N LYS A 62 -0.82 -3.81 -19.42
CA LYS A 62 -0.97 -4.90 -20.37
C LYS A 62 -1.24 -6.22 -19.67
N ILE A 63 -1.88 -7.14 -20.38
CA ILE A 63 -1.96 -8.54 -19.96
C ILE A 63 -0.55 -9.10 -19.85
N GLY A 64 -0.27 -9.82 -18.76
CA GLY A 64 1.04 -10.36 -18.42
C GLY A 64 1.91 -9.45 -17.55
N ASP A 65 1.52 -8.18 -17.34
CA ASP A 65 2.24 -7.30 -16.42
C ASP A 65 2.27 -7.89 -15.00
N LYS A 66 3.36 -7.61 -14.28
CA LYS A 66 3.62 -8.17 -12.94
C LYS A 66 2.69 -7.53 -11.90
N VAL A 67 2.21 -8.36 -10.97
CA VAL A 67 1.54 -7.94 -9.76
C VAL A 67 2.22 -8.58 -8.56
N GLU A 68 2.35 -7.85 -7.46
CA GLU A 68 2.99 -8.29 -6.22
C GLU A 68 2.03 -8.02 -5.05
N PHE A 69 1.57 -9.09 -4.40
CA PHE A 69 0.71 -9.04 -3.22
C PHE A 69 1.58 -8.96 -1.97
N VAL A 70 1.19 -8.13 -1.00
CA VAL A 70 2.04 -7.84 0.17
C VAL A 70 1.72 -8.67 1.41
N GLY A 71 0.55 -9.33 1.45
CA GLY A 71 0.13 -10.21 2.54
C GLY A 71 -0.54 -9.48 3.72
N HIS A 72 -0.86 -8.19 3.57
CA HIS A 72 -1.57 -7.40 4.58
C HIS A 72 -2.52 -6.38 3.94
N MET A 73 -3.46 -5.87 4.70
CA MET A 73 -4.37 -4.80 4.30
C MET A 73 -3.66 -3.44 4.30
N LEU A 74 -4.36 -2.39 3.86
CA LEU A 74 -3.87 -1.02 3.96
C LEU A 74 -3.62 -0.67 5.43
N GLU A 75 -2.42 -0.16 5.71
CA GLU A 75 -1.97 0.21 7.04
C GLU A 75 -1.58 1.68 7.07
N ALA A 76 -1.82 2.34 8.19
CA ALA A 76 -1.32 3.68 8.47
C ALA A 76 -0.12 3.61 9.40
N THR A 77 0.95 4.30 9.04
CA THR A 77 2.12 4.47 9.92
C THR A 77 1.83 5.54 10.96
N LEU A 78 1.86 5.18 12.25
CA LEU A 78 1.57 6.10 13.34
C LEU A 78 2.85 6.47 14.09
N ALA A 79 3.11 7.78 14.22
CA ALA A 79 4.27 8.30 14.94
C ALA A 79 4.06 9.77 15.32
N PRO A 80 4.84 10.33 16.25
CA PRO A 80 4.72 11.75 16.66
C PRO A 80 4.86 12.75 15.50
N GLY A 81 5.56 12.41 14.42
CA GLY A 81 5.78 13.24 13.24
C GLY A 81 4.56 13.45 12.33
N LEU A 82 3.42 12.81 12.62
CA LEU A 82 2.19 12.96 11.82
C LEU A 82 1.49 14.30 12.03
N LEU A 83 1.63 14.89 13.22
CA LEU A 83 0.93 16.13 13.56
C LEU A 83 1.40 17.30 12.69
N SER A 84 0.45 18.15 12.28
CA SER A 84 0.69 19.34 11.46
C SER A 84 1.18 19.04 10.03
N ARG A 85 0.83 17.88 9.49
CA ARG A 85 1.09 17.51 8.10
C ARG A 85 -0.19 17.19 7.35
N ASN A 86 -0.14 17.27 6.04
CA ASN A 86 -1.25 16.98 5.15
C ASN A 86 -0.93 15.72 4.34
N TYR A 87 -1.87 14.76 4.36
CA TYR A 87 -1.72 13.48 3.68
C TYR A 87 -2.85 13.25 2.68
N ASP A 88 -2.58 12.46 1.65
CA ASP A 88 -3.63 11.88 0.82
C ASP A 88 -4.25 10.63 1.48
N GLY A 89 -5.20 9.97 0.78
CA GLY A 89 -5.87 8.78 1.28
C GLY A 89 -4.99 7.53 1.42
N LEU A 90 -3.76 7.56 0.90
CA LEU A 90 -2.76 6.50 0.98
C LEU A 90 -1.60 6.85 1.92
N GLN A 91 -1.78 7.91 2.70
CA GLN A 91 -0.78 8.46 3.62
C GLN A 91 0.50 8.96 2.93
N ASN A 92 0.40 9.42 1.70
CA ASN A 92 1.49 10.15 1.07
C ASN A 92 1.55 11.58 1.62
N ASP A 93 2.73 12.02 2.05
CA ASP A 93 2.96 13.37 2.53
C ASP A 93 2.90 14.36 1.35
N LEU A 94 1.84 15.17 1.28
CA LEU A 94 1.60 16.10 0.18
C LEU A 94 2.63 17.22 0.11
N GLU A 95 3.29 17.55 1.21
CA GLU A 95 4.36 18.56 1.23
C GLU A 95 5.65 18.08 0.57
N LYS A 96 5.82 16.74 0.45
CA LYS A 96 6.97 16.12 -0.22
C LYS A 96 6.71 15.80 -1.68
N MET A 97 5.49 16.06 -2.18
CA MET A 97 5.16 15.82 -3.58
C MET A 97 5.51 17.01 -4.44
N ASP A 98 6.14 16.75 -5.58
CA ASP A 98 6.44 17.77 -6.57
C ASP A 98 5.22 18.06 -7.46
N GLY A 99 4.98 19.37 -7.70
CA GLY A 99 3.96 19.84 -8.65
C GLY A 99 2.59 20.12 -8.04
N LEU A 100 1.64 20.49 -8.92
CA LEU A 100 0.27 20.84 -8.55
C LEU A 100 -0.68 19.65 -8.53
N PHE A 101 -0.26 18.51 -9.06
CA PHE A 101 -1.05 17.29 -9.19
C PHE A 101 -0.24 16.09 -8.73
N ILE A 102 -0.92 15.13 -8.10
CA ILE A 102 -0.33 13.85 -7.72
C ILE A 102 -0.01 13.06 -9.00
N ASN A 103 1.26 12.77 -9.23
CA ASN A 103 1.71 11.99 -10.36
C ASN A 103 1.40 10.50 -10.14
N ARG A 104 1.11 9.81 -11.23
CA ARG A 104 0.86 8.36 -11.24
C ARG A 104 2.02 7.58 -10.61
N GLY A 105 1.70 6.70 -9.67
CA GLY A 105 2.69 5.89 -8.95
C GLY A 105 3.54 6.67 -7.96
N SER A 106 3.20 7.94 -7.66
CA SER A 106 3.87 8.72 -6.62
C SER A 106 3.64 8.07 -5.26
N ILE A 107 4.73 7.80 -4.55
CA ILE A 107 4.72 7.30 -3.18
C ILE A 107 5.72 8.13 -2.40
N THR A 108 5.29 8.69 -1.27
CA THR A 108 6.17 9.40 -0.33
C THR A 108 6.16 8.69 1.02
N GLU A 109 7.25 8.80 1.75
CA GLU A 109 7.29 8.30 3.12
C GLU A 109 6.41 9.16 4.02
N PRO A 110 5.49 8.54 4.78
CA PRO A 110 4.51 9.26 5.60
C PRO A 110 5.16 10.02 6.77
N ILE A 111 6.30 9.56 7.24
CA ILE A 111 7.07 10.20 8.32
C ILE A 111 8.54 10.29 7.94
N ASP A 112 9.29 11.09 8.68
CA ASP A 112 10.74 11.13 8.62
C ASP A 112 11.30 10.14 9.64
N PHE A 113 11.80 8.99 9.17
CA PHE A 113 12.35 7.92 10.00
C PHE A 113 13.73 8.27 10.58
N GLU A 114 14.41 9.28 10.06
CA GLU A 114 15.69 9.77 10.60
C GLU A 114 15.50 10.70 11.80
N LYS A 115 14.29 11.26 11.95
CA LYS A 115 13.96 12.14 13.06
C LYS A 115 13.78 11.34 14.35
N THR A 116 14.58 11.65 15.37
CA THR A 116 14.47 11.07 16.70
C THR A 116 13.60 11.92 17.61
N TRP A 117 12.93 11.28 18.55
CA TRP A 117 12.03 11.90 19.52
C TRP A 117 12.46 11.50 20.92
N GLU A 118 12.30 12.42 21.89
CA GLU A 118 12.48 12.09 23.30
C GLU A 118 11.43 11.07 23.72
N PHE A 119 11.86 9.98 24.31
CA PHE A 119 10.99 8.89 24.77
C PHE A 119 11.14 8.69 26.26
N SER A 120 10.05 8.89 27.01
CA SER A 120 9.95 8.68 28.45
C SER A 120 9.06 7.47 28.73
N PRO A 121 9.63 6.26 28.85
CA PRO A 121 8.84 5.04 29.06
C PRO A 121 8.20 5.02 30.45
N LEU A 122 6.93 4.62 30.54
CA LEU A 122 6.25 4.33 31.79
C LEU A 122 6.44 2.86 32.22
N ALA A 123 6.51 1.95 31.24
CA ALA A 123 6.76 0.53 31.45
C ALA A 123 8.26 0.22 31.46
N LYS A 124 8.64 -0.88 32.11
CA LYS A 124 10.02 -1.39 32.18
C LYS A 124 10.16 -2.67 31.38
N ALA A 125 11.40 -2.99 31.00
CA ALA A 125 11.68 -4.26 30.34
C ALA A 125 11.25 -5.45 31.23
N GLY A 126 10.39 -6.32 30.69
CA GLY A 126 9.82 -7.48 31.38
C GLY A 126 8.38 -7.27 31.87
N ASP A 127 7.85 -6.04 31.81
CA ASP A 127 6.45 -5.77 32.15
C ASP A 127 5.54 -6.41 31.09
N LYS A 128 4.42 -6.97 31.55
CA LYS A 128 3.39 -7.50 30.68
C LYS A 128 2.46 -6.35 30.26
N VAL A 129 2.38 -6.09 28.96
CA VAL A 129 1.51 -5.03 28.41
C VAL A 129 0.50 -5.64 27.44
N THR A 130 -0.63 -4.98 27.30
CA THR A 130 -1.71 -5.34 26.39
C THR A 130 -2.05 -4.16 25.46
N ALA A 131 -2.72 -4.44 24.35
CA ALA A 131 -3.18 -3.38 23.46
C ALA A 131 -4.15 -2.45 24.21
N GLY A 132 -3.85 -1.14 24.19
CA GLY A 132 -4.63 -0.11 24.89
C GLY A 132 -4.11 0.28 26.27
N ASP A 133 -3.03 -0.30 26.76
CA ASP A 133 -2.33 0.19 27.96
C ASP A 133 -1.66 1.55 27.65
N TRP A 134 -1.75 2.50 28.62
CA TRP A 134 -1.23 3.86 28.52
C TRP A 134 0.03 4.04 29.37
#